data_38afa2a079efac4e9e14ff088949376c
#
_entry.id   38afa2a079efac4e9e14ff088949376c
#
_cell.length_a   1.000
_cell.length_b   1.000
_cell.length_c   1.000
_cell.angle_alpha   90.00
_cell.angle_beta   90.00
_cell.angle_gamma   90.00
#
_symmetry.space_group_name_H-M   'P 1'
#
loop_
_entity.id
_entity.type
_entity.pdbx_description
1 polymer ?
#
loop_
_entity_poly.entity_id
_entity_poly.type
_entity_poly.pdbx_seq_one_letter_code
_entity_poly.pdbx_strand_id
1 'polypeptide(L)'
;MKKILILFFVIFFTSVSYSQDKKYAYFAGGCFWCMEAAFEKIDGVTDVVSGYSGGTKENPTYEEVLKGRTGHIETVKITYDPKVISYLELLKNFWINIDPYDGKGKFCDKGNSYTSVTF
;
A
#
# COMPACT_ATOMS: atom_id res chain seq x y z
N MET A 1 4.73 -20.17 67.34
CA MET A 1 3.90 -19.91 66.19
C MET A 1 4.69 -19.04 65.20
N LYS A 2 5.19 -19.65 64.13
CA LYS A 2 5.99 -18.94 63.13
C LYS A 2 5.03 -18.31 62.13
N LYS A 3 4.99 -16.97 62.06
CA LYS A 3 4.23 -16.23 61.03
C LYS A 3 5.04 -16.25 59.74
N ILE A 4 4.57 -17.00 58.74
CA ILE A 4 5.11 -17.02 57.39
C ILE A 4 4.57 -15.77 56.67
N LEU A 5 5.46 -14.81 56.40
CA LEU A 5 5.16 -13.63 55.62
C LEU A 5 5.33 -14.00 54.12
N ILE A 6 4.22 -14.25 53.43
CA ILE A 6 4.22 -14.49 51.98
C ILE A 6 4.31 -13.14 51.29
N LEU A 7 5.51 -12.83 50.79
CA LEU A 7 5.76 -11.65 49.97
C LEU A 7 5.23 -11.92 48.53
N PHE A 8 4.07 -11.37 48.22
CA PHE A 8 3.49 -11.43 46.86
C PHE A 8 4.29 -10.49 45.96
N PHE A 9 5.21 -11.05 45.17
CA PHE A 9 5.95 -10.30 44.14
C PHE A 9 5.04 -10.17 42.92
N VAL A 10 4.32 -9.04 42.82
CA VAL A 10 3.52 -8.70 41.64
C VAL A 10 4.48 -8.27 40.54
N ILE A 11 4.79 -9.18 39.62
CA ILE A 11 5.54 -8.85 38.41
C ILE A 11 4.58 -8.08 37.49
N PHE A 12 4.73 -6.76 37.47
CA PHE A 12 4.08 -5.90 36.50
C PHE A 12 4.73 -6.16 35.12
N PHE A 13 4.14 -7.03 34.32
CA PHE A 13 4.45 -7.10 32.88
C PHE A 13 3.95 -5.81 32.21
N THR A 14 4.81 -4.82 32.12
CA THR A 14 4.56 -3.68 31.22
C THR A 14 4.70 -4.19 29.79
N SER A 15 3.57 -4.48 29.15
CA SER A 15 3.50 -4.71 27.72
C SER A 15 3.92 -3.40 27.03
N VAL A 16 5.17 -3.32 26.59
CA VAL A 16 5.60 -2.27 25.68
C VAL A 16 4.87 -2.51 24.36
N SER A 17 3.77 -1.78 24.15
CA SER A 17 3.10 -1.76 22.87
C SER A 17 4.05 -1.07 21.88
N TYR A 18 4.77 -1.85 21.11
CA TYR A 18 5.58 -1.33 20.01
C TYR A 18 4.60 -0.85 18.92
N SER A 19 4.33 0.44 18.93
CA SER A 19 3.64 1.08 17.81
C SER A 19 4.56 0.95 16.60
N GLN A 20 4.17 0.10 15.67
CA GLN A 20 4.88 -0.04 14.41
C GLN A 20 4.54 1.21 13.59
N ASP A 21 5.52 2.10 13.39
CA ASP A 21 5.38 3.31 12.56
C ASP A 21 5.21 2.91 11.09
N LYS A 22 3.98 2.58 10.71
CA LYS A 22 3.62 2.25 9.33
C LYS A 22 3.60 3.50 8.48
N LYS A 23 4.10 3.40 7.26
CA LYS A 23 4.03 4.43 6.24
C LYS A 23 3.18 3.98 5.05
N TYR A 24 2.80 4.93 4.24
CA TYR A 24 1.97 4.70 3.06
C TYR A 24 2.67 5.19 1.80
N ALA A 25 2.51 4.45 0.70
CA ALA A 25 2.88 4.85 -0.64
C ALA A 25 1.67 4.63 -1.57
N TYR A 26 1.53 5.48 -2.58
CA TYR A 26 0.44 5.40 -3.53
C TYR A 26 1.02 5.35 -4.94
N PHE A 27 0.76 4.25 -5.65
CA PHE A 27 1.28 4.02 -6.99
C PHE A 27 0.15 3.66 -7.95
N ALA A 28 0.14 4.32 -9.10
CA ALA A 28 -0.65 3.94 -10.26
C ALA A 28 0.30 3.36 -11.30
N GLY A 29 0.10 2.14 -11.71
CA GLY A 29 1.01 1.42 -12.61
C GLY A 29 0.29 0.50 -13.59
N GLY A 30 -0.85 0.94 -14.14
CA GLY A 30 -1.74 0.14 -14.98
C GLY A 30 -2.76 -0.61 -14.13
N CYS A 31 -3.05 -1.86 -14.48
CA CYS A 31 -4.02 -2.68 -13.74
C CYS A 31 -3.66 -2.79 -12.24
N PHE A 32 -4.54 -2.28 -11.38
CA PHE A 32 -4.28 -2.25 -9.93
C PHE A 32 -4.23 -3.65 -9.31
N TRP A 33 -4.93 -4.65 -9.86
CA TRP A 33 -4.82 -6.04 -9.40
C TRP A 33 -3.42 -6.63 -9.66
N CYS A 34 -2.78 -6.24 -10.78
CA CYS A 34 -1.41 -6.65 -11.09
C CYS A 34 -0.42 -5.98 -10.14
N MET A 35 -0.64 -4.71 -9.83
CA MET A 35 0.17 -3.96 -8.87
C MET A 35 0.01 -4.52 -7.46
N GLU A 36 -1.21 -4.78 -7.01
CA GLU A 36 -1.51 -5.41 -5.72
C GLU A 36 -0.75 -6.73 -5.58
N ALA A 37 -0.90 -7.65 -6.55
CA ALA A 37 -0.21 -8.93 -6.55
C ALA A 37 1.33 -8.83 -6.60
N ALA A 38 1.88 -7.76 -7.18
CA ALA A 38 3.32 -7.52 -7.22
C ALA A 38 3.85 -7.04 -5.87
N PHE A 39 3.12 -6.12 -5.21
CA PHE A 39 3.59 -5.51 -3.96
C PHE A 39 3.30 -6.34 -2.72
N GLU A 40 2.24 -7.13 -2.67
CA GLU A 40 1.91 -8.03 -1.55
C GLU A 40 3.03 -9.04 -1.22
N LYS A 41 3.89 -9.35 -2.17
CA LYS A 41 4.99 -10.33 -2.03
C LYS A 41 6.27 -9.72 -1.47
N ILE A 42 6.32 -8.41 -1.26
CA ILE A 42 7.53 -7.70 -0.87
C ILE A 42 7.65 -7.70 0.65
N ASP A 43 8.77 -8.16 1.17
CA ASP A 43 9.06 -8.11 2.60
C ASP A 43 9.01 -6.66 3.11
N GLY A 44 8.31 -6.45 4.22
CA GLY A 44 8.08 -5.12 4.78
C GLY A 44 6.80 -4.44 4.30
N VAL A 45 6.16 -4.93 3.23
CA VAL A 45 4.79 -4.54 2.87
C VAL A 45 3.82 -5.33 3.75
N THR A 46 2.92 -4.61 4.42
CA THR A 46 1.98 -5.22 5.38
C THR A 46 0.54 -5.25 4.86
N ASP A 47 0.23 -4.43 3.87
CA ASP A 47 -1.09 -4.37 3.25
C ASP A 47 -1.02 -3.63 1.92
N VAL A 48 -1.81 -4.05 0.94
CA VAL A 48 -1.99 -3.38 -0.35
C VAL A 48 -3.47 -3.33 -0.67
N VAL A 49 -3.98 -2.14 -0.96
CA VAL A 49 -5.40 -1.91 -1.26
C VAL A 49 -5.54 -1.23 -2.61
N SER A 50 -6.29 -1.85 -3.49
CA SER A 50 -6.67 -1.28 -4.79
C SER A 50 -7.74 -0.20 -4.62
N GLY A 51 -7.61 0.88 -5.38
CA GLY A 51 -8.53 2.01 -5.35
C GLY A 51 -8.30 2.97 -6.51
N TYR A 52 -8.74 4.20 -6.35
CA TYR A 52 -8.69 5.22 -7.40
C TYR A 52 -8.13 6.53 -6.86
N SER A 53 -7.35 7.24 -7.69
CA SER A 53 -6.77 8.55 -7.34
C SER A 53 -6.76 9.51 -8.53
N GLY A 54 -6.60 10.80 -8.24
CA GLY A 54 -6.38 11.84 -9.24
C GLY A 54 -7.64 12.45 -9.84
N GLY A 55 -8.79 11.82 -9.69
CA GLY A 55 -10.08 12.32 -10.20
C GLY A 55 -10.83 13.21 -9.21
N THR A 56 -11.96 13.75 -9.69
CA THR A 56 -12.80 14.68 -8.91
C THR A 56 -14.12 14.06 -8.44
N LYS A 57 -14.52 12.93 -9.02
CA LYS A 57 -15.78 12.28 -8.65
C LYS A 57 -15.65 11.57 -7.32
N GLU A 58 -16.53 11.88 -6.37
CA GLU A 58 -16.65 11.14 -5.12
C GLU A 58 -17.28 9.76 -5.35
N ASN A 59 -16.72 8.73 -4.67
CA ASN A 59 -17.21 7.35 -4.73
C ASN A 59 -17.45 6.82 -6.16
N PRO A 60 -16.43 6.87 -7.05
CA PRO A 60 -16.59 6.39 -8.41
C PRO A 60 -16.76 4.87 -8.43
N THR A 61 -17.56 4.37 -9.36
CA THR A 61 -17.62 2.95 -9.66
C THR A 61 -16.48 2.55 -10.61
N TYR A 62 -16.12 1.27 -10.62
CA TYR A 62 -15.13 0.73 -11.54
C TYR A 62 -15.43 1.05 -13.02
N GLU A 63 -16.71 0.84 -13.43
CA GLU A 63 -17.13 1.14 -14.78
C GLU A 63 -16.99 2.62 -15.16
N GLU A 64 -17.24 3.52 -14.23
CA GLU A 64 -17.09 4.96 -14.47
C GLU A 64 -15.65 5.36 -14.65
N VAL A 65 -14.74 4.76 -13.87
CA VAL A 65 -13.29 4.99 -14.02
C VAL A 65 -12.80 4.47 -15.37
N LEU A 66 -13.19 3.25 -15.77
CA LEU A 66 -12.84 2.66 -17.06
C LEU A 66 -13.33 3.50 -18.24
N LYS A 67 -14.51 4.12 -18.14
CA LYS A 67 -15.04 5.02 -19.16
C LYS A 67 -14.26 6.35 -19.27
N GLY A 68 -13.29 6.60 -18.38
CA GLY A 68 -12.42 7.77 -18.41
C GLY A 68 -13.11 9.11 -18.09
N ARG A 69 -14.31 9.09 -17.51
CA ARG A 69 -15.12 10.29 -17.25
C ARG A 69 -14.91 10.90 -15.86
N THR A 70 -14.24 10.19 -14.98
CA THR A 70 -14.05 10.61 -13.58
C THR A 70 -12.73 11.34 -13.34
N GLY A 71 -11.78 11.23 -14.26
CA GLY A 71 -10.39 11.69 -14.09
C GLY A 71 -9.57 10.78 -13.16
N HIS A 72 -10.19 9.79 -12.54
CA HIS A 72 -9.48 8.82 -11.70
C HIS A 72 -8.67 7.82 -12.51
N ILE A 73 -7.58 7.37 -11.91
CA ILE A 73 -6.73 6.28 -12.41
C ILE A 73 -6.67 5.16 -11.37
N GLU A 74 -6.45 3.94 -11.83
CA GLU A 74 -6.26 2.79 -10.98
C GLU A 74 -4.99 2.94 -10.15
N THR A 75 -5.11 2.85 -8.84
CA THR A 75 -4.05 3.14 -7.88
C THR A 75 -4.04 2.09 -6.78
N VAL A 76 -2.86 1.71 -6.29
CA VAL A 76 -2.71 0.93 -5.07
C VAL A 76 -2.19 1.81 -3.94
N LYS A 77 -2.77 1.62 -2.75
CA LYS A 77 -2.25 2.13 -1.48
C LYS A 77 -1.45 1.02 -0.83
N ILE A 78 -0.18 1.24 -0.62
CA ILE A 78 0.75 0.29 0.00
C ILE A 78 1.01 0.75 1.42
N THR A 79 0.76 -0.12 2.40
CA THR A 79 1.14 0.07 3.79
C THR A 79 2.42 -0.72 4.05
N TYR A 80 3.47 -0.07 4.58
CA TYR A 80 4.76 -0.72 4.77
C TYR A 80 5.46 -0.30 6.06
N ASP A 81 6.36 -1.17 6.54
CA ASP A 81 7.25 -0.89 7.66
C ASP A 81 8.55 -0.22 7.13
N PRO A 82 8.79 1.06 7.43
CA PRO A 82 9.97 1.77 6.96
C PRO A 82 11.30 1.26 7.56
N LYS A 83 11.23 0.40 8.57
CA LYS A 83 12.41 -0.26 9.15
C LYS A 83 12.84 -1.48 8.35
N VAL A 84 11.92 -2.07 7.57
CA VAL A 84 12.16 -3.27 6.74
C VAL A 84 12.39 -2.89 5.29
N ILE A 85 11.59 -1.97 4.74
CA ILE A 85 11.73 -1.52 3.35
C ILE A 85 11.61 0.00 3.26
N SER A 86 12.45 0.63 2.47
CA SER A 86 12.39 2.07 2.21
C SER A 86 11.42 2.41 1.07
N TYR A 87 10.95 3.67 1.04
CA TYR A 87 10.16 4.17 -0.09
C TYR A 87 10.92 4.06 -1.42
N LEU A 88 12.24 4.26 -1.41
CA LEU A 88 13.07 4.12 -2.63
C LEU A 88 13.07 2.69 -3.17
N GLU A 89 13.08 1.68 -2.30
CA GLU A 89 12.98 0.28 -2.72
C GLU A 89 11.60 -0.06 -3.26
N LEU A 90 10.53 0.48 -2.66
CA LEU A 90 9.19 0.38 -3.22
C LEU A 90 9.11 1.03 -4.62
N LEU A 91 9.70 2.21 -4.77
CA LEU A 91 9.76 2.91 -6.05
C LEU A 91 10.53 2.14 -7.12
N LYS A 92 11.64 1.47 -6.77
CA LYS A 92 12.36 0.57 -7.69
C LYS A 92 11.48 -0.60 -8.14
N ASN A 93 10.74 -1.21 -7.20
CA ASN A 93 9.78 -2.26 -7.53
C ASN A 93 8.64 -1.74 -8.43
N PHE A 94 8.18 -0.52 -8.21
CA PHE A 94 7.22 0.13 -9.10
C PHE A 94 7.75 0.22 -10.54
N TRP A 95 8.98 0.75 -10.72
CA TRP A 95 9.58 0.96 -12.04
C TRP A 95 9.74 -0.32 -12.86
N ILE A 96 10.05 -1.45 -12.24
CA ILE A 96 10.18 -2.74 -12.96
C ILE A 96 8.82 -3.35 -13.31
N ASN A 97 7.73 -2.86 -12.73
CA ASN A 97 6.36 -3.33 -12.95
C ASN A 97 5.54 -2.45 -13.88
N ILE A 98 6.08 -1.37 -14.41
CA ILE A 98 5.43 -0.50 -15.40
C ILE A 98 6.15 -0.55 -16.75
N ASP A 99 5.48 -0.02 -17.78
CA ASP A 99 6.15 0.31 -19.04
C ASP A 99 6.45 1.83 -19.06
N PRO A 100 7.71 2.24 -18.85
CA PRO A 100 8.05 3.66 -18.77
C PRO A 100 7.97 4.39 -20.13
N TYR A 101 7.82 3.67 -21.23
CA TYR A 101 7.68 4.22 -22.58
C TYR A 101 6.22 4.36 -23.02
N ASP A 102 5.28 3.80 -22.27
CA ASP A 102 3.85 3.88 -22.54
C ASP A 102 3.11 4.69 -21.47
N GLY A 103 2.91 5.96 -21.71
CA GLY A 103 2.19 6.86 -20.80
C GLY A 103 0.69 6.61 -20.67
N LYS A 104 0.13 5.67 -21.43
CA LYS A 104 -1.31 5.36 -21.43
C LYS A 104 -1.64 3.95 -20.97
N GLY A 105 -0.71 3.26 -20.38
CA GLY A 105 -0.99 1.92 -19.87
C GLY A 105 0.19 0.97 -19.88
N LYS A 106 -0.11 -0.31 -19.76
CA LYS A 106 0.87 -1.39 -19.70
C LYS A 106 0.32 -2.59 -20.47
N PHE A 107 1.09 -3.09 -21.43
CA PHE A 107 0.73 -4.25 -22.26
C PHE A 107 -0.67 -4.13 -22.89
N CYS A 108 -1.62 -4.97 -22.46
CA CYS A 108 -2.98 -5.00 -22.96
C CYS A 108 -3.91 -3.97 -22.33
N ASP A 109 -3.53 -3.43 -21.16
CA ASP A 109 -4.32 -2.47 -20.40
C ASP A 109 -4.00 -1.05 -20.90
N LYS A 110 -4.87 -0.53 -21.76
CA LYS A 110 -4.71 0.78 -22.41
C LYS A 110 -5.84 1.73 -22.06
N GLY A 111 -5.51 2.98 -21.81
CA GLY A 111 -6.46 4.05 -21.54
C GLY A 111 -6.02 4.95 -20.40
N ASN A 112 -6.76 6.04 -20.19
CA ASN A 112 -6.42 7.05 -19.19
C ASN A 112 -6.41 6.50 -17.74
N SER A 113 -7.27 5.52 -17.45
CA SER A 113 -7.33 4.87 -16.12
C SER A 113 -6.09 4.03 -15.78
N TYR A 114 -5.26 3.70 -16.76
CA TYR A 114 -4.04 2.90 -16.61
C TYR A 114 -2.74 3.70 -16.69
N THR A 115 -2.82 5.02 -16.60
CA THR A 115 -1.66 5.91 -16.60
C THR A 115 -0.75 5.62 -15.39
N SER A 116 0.57 5.60 -15.61
CA SER A 116 1.55 5.38 -14.54
C SER A 116 1.87 6.70 -13.81
N VAL A 117 1.65 6.73 -12.51
CA VAL A 117 1.88 7.91 -11.64
C VAL A 117 2.31 7.46 -10.23
N THR A 118 3.13 8.27 -9.58
CA THR A 118 3.43 8.17 -8.15
C THR A 118 2.89 9.41 -7.43
N PHE A 119 2.32 9.23 -6.24
CA PHE A 119 1.75 10.30 -5.41
C PHE A 119 2.49 10.46 -4.11
#